data_5756107c1797b715ff70378b79516af3
#
_entry.id   5756107c1797b715ff70378b79516af3
#
_cell.length_a   1.000
_cell.length_b   1.000
_cell.length_c   1.000
_cell.angle_alpha   90.00
_cell.angle_beta   90.00
_cell.angle_gamma   90.00
#
_symmetry.space_group_name_H-M   'P 1'
#
loop_
_entity.id
_entity.type
_entity.pdbx_description
1 polymer ?
#
loop_
_entity_poly.entity_id
_entity_poly.type
_entity_poly.pdbx_seq_one_letter_code
_entity_poly.pdbx_strand_id
1 'polypeptide(L)'
;MNGYGGGRRRSLSLKQELLLTLIYLHQYPTFQFLGIQFGVSESTANDIFHYWVKILQDLLPASLMEQIKKKVREWSWIEEILSEQELIVDSSQQYRERPQNRKEQKKYYSGYKGGHTFKNQLIITEDGRELVALVVGYPGPINDLKLWESQRHKFSPSQNFQGDAGYIGEVTISAPHKKPKKGKLTPTQKEENREKARRRIRVEHMIRLGKIFRVASERFRLNSRHYESIISLIFGLIRYRIGNLILT
;
A
#
# COMPACT_ATOMS: atom_id res chain seq x y z
N MET A 1 -37.39 2.83 -3.34
CA MET A 1 -36.91 1.75 -4.21
C MET A 1 -36.82 0.49 -3.36
N ASN A 2 -37.69 -0.47 -3.57
CA ASN A 2 -37.74 -1.73 -2.84
C ASN A 2 -36.66 -2.66 -3.38
N GLY A 3 -35.62 -2.94 -2.56
CA GLY A 3 -34.59 -3.89 -2.92
C GLY A 3 -35.10 -5.32 -2.93
N TYR A 4 -35.00 -6.00 -4.03
CA TYR A 4 -35.19 -7.44 -4.16
C TYR A 4 -34.16 -8.17 -3.29
N GLY A 5 -34.61 -8.79 -2.20
CA GLY A 5 -33.79 -9.63 -1.35
C GLY A 5 -34.41 -9.75 0.05
N GLY A 6 -35.06 -10.88 0.35
CA GLY A 6 -35.73 -11.18 1.60
C GLY A 6 -34.77 -11.41 2.78
N GLY A 7 -33.90 -10.44 3.08
CA GLY A 7 -33.00 -10.45 4.21
C GLY A 7 -33.48 -9.56 5.36
N ARG A 8 -32.94 -9.79 6.57
CA ARG A 8 -33.20 -8.95 7.75
C ARG A 8 -32.94 -7.47 7.42
N ARG A 9 -33.84 -6.57 7.86
CA ARG A 9 -33.67 -5.12 7.70
C ARG A 9 -32.32 -4.66 8.27
N ARG A 10 -31.62 -3.78 7.55
CA ARG A 10 -30.38 -3.17 8.03
C ARG A 10 -30.67 -2.38 9.31
N SER A 11 -29.82 -2.54 10.31
CA SER A 11 -29.93 -1.80 11.58
C SER A 11 -29.43 -0.35 11.42
N LEU A 12 -28.53 -0.10 10.46
CA LEU A 12 -27.94 1.22 10.18
C LEU A 12 -28.29 1.67 8.75
N SER A 13 -28.35 2.97 8.54
CA SER A 13 -28.40 3.53 7.19
C SER A 13 -27.07 3.31 6.47
N LEU A 14 -27.07 3.33 5.12
CA LEU A 14 -25.85 3.18 4.31
C LEU A 14 -24.75 4.20 4.69
N LYS A 15 -25.17 5.44 5.02
CA LYS A 15 -24.23 6.49 5.48
C LYS A 15 -23.57 6.13 6.81
N GLN A 16 -24.34 5.59 7.76
CA GLN A 16 -23.79 5.17 9.06
C GLN A 16 -22.87 3.95 8.92
N GLU A 17 -23.22 2.98 8.08
CA GLU A 17 -22.37 1.83 7.80
C GLU A 17 -21.03 2.24 7.16
N LEU A 18 -21.07 3.15 6.18
CA LEU A 18 -19.88 3.69 5.55
C LEU A 18 -19.03 4.48 6.56
N LEU A 19 -19.68 5.32 7.40
CA LEU A 19 -18.99 6.08 8.43
C LEU A 19 -18.31 5.16 9.45
N LEU A 20 -18.97 4.10 9.91
CA LEU A 20 -18.40 3.06 10.79
C LEU A 20 -17.12 2.48 10.16
N THR A 21 -17.18 2.13 8.89
CA THR A 21 -16.05 1.56 8.15
C THR A 21 -14.88 2.54 8.07
N LEU A 22 -15.13 3.80 7.73
CA LEU A 22 -14.09 4.83 7.64
C LEU A 22 -13.48 5.15 9.02
N ILE A 23 -14.29 5.18 10.08
CA ILE A 23 -13.80 5.33 11.46
C ILE A 23 -12.90 4.16 11.85
N TYR A 24 -13.29 2.92 11.51
CA TYR A 24 -12.45 1.77 11.78
C TYR A 24 -11.10 1.86 11.08
N LEU A 25 -11.08 2.17 9.80
CA LEU A 25 -9.83 2.33 9.03
C LEU A 25 -8.93 3.43 9.62
N HIS A 26 -9.52 4.58 9.95
CA HIS A 26 -8.77 5.76 10.36
C HIS A 26 -8.33 5.69 11.84
N GLN A 27 -9.22 5.30 12.76
CA GLN A 27 -8.96 5.31 14.22
C GLN A 27 -8.57 3.94 14.78
N TYR A 28 -8.90 2.86 14.06
CA TYR A 28 -8.62 1.48 14.43
C TYR A 28 -9.11 1.10 15.82
N PRO A 29 -10.37 1.42 16.21
CA PRO A 29 -10.95 0.99 17.47
C PRO A 29 -11.23 -0.52 17.48
N THR A 30 -11.78 -1.06 18.57
CA THR A 30 -12.35 -2.41 18.57
C THR A 30 -13.74 -2.40 17.93
N PHE A 31 -14.18 -3.54 17.39
CA PHE A 31 -15.56 -3.67 16.90
C PHE A 31 -16.58 -3.56 18.03
N GLN A 32 -16.24 -4.00 19.24
CA GLN A 32 -17.07 -3.81 20.43
C GLN A 32 -17.32 -2.31 20.70
N PHE A 33 -16.27 -1.48 20.66
CA PHE A 33 -16.40 -0.03 20.81
C PHE A 33 -17.29 0.59 19.72
N LEU A 34 -17.10 0.19 18.47
CA LEU A 34 -17.98 0.65 17.37
C LEU A 34 -19.42 0.17 17.55
N GLY A 35 -19.61 -1.07 18.01
CA GLY A 35 -20.93 -1.59 18.31
C GLY A 35 -21.68 -0.71 19.32
N ILE A 36 -21.02 -0.33 20.41
CA ILE A 36 -21.57 0.58 21.41
C ILE A 36 -21.89 1.95 20.80
N GLN A 37 -20.96 2.51 20.03
CA GLN A 37 -21.07 3.84 19.43
C GLN A 37 -22.22 3.95 18.40
N PHE A 38 -22.46 2.90 17.64
CA PHE A 38 -23.48 2.85 16.59
C PHE A 38 -24.77 2.12 17.01
N GLY A 39 -24.86 1.61 18.23
CA GLY A 39 -26.04 0.90 18.73
C GLY A 39 -26.27 -0.47 18.05
N VAL A 40 -25.20 -1.17 17.71
CA VAL A 40 -25.23 -2.52 17.11
C VAL A 40 -24.34 -3.49 17.87
N SER A 41 -24.49 -4.80 17.63
CA SER A 41 -23.59 -5.79 18.23
C SER A 41 -22.17 -5.70 17.62
N GLU A 42 -21.17 -6.20 18.35
CA GLU A 42 -19.78 -6.32 17.85
C GLU A 42 -19.72 -7.11 16.54
N SER A 43 -20.45 -8.22 16.46
CA SER A 43 -20.52 -9.05 15.24
C SER A 43 -21.12 -8.25 14.06
N THR A 44 -22.21 -7.51 14.32
CA THR A 44 -22.81 -6.65 13.28
C THR A 44 -21.85 -5.58 12.80
N ALA A 45 -21.11 -4.93 13.70
CA ALA A 45 -20.10 -3.93 13.33
C ALA A 45 -18.97 -4.56 12.49
N ASN A 46 -18.52 -5.76 12.83
CA ASN A 46 -17.55 -6.52 12.06
C ASN A 46 -18.05 -6.87 10.66
N ASP A 47 -19.28 -7.37 10.54
CA ASP A 47 -19.88 -7.76 9.27
C ASP A 47 -20.08 -6.56 8.35
N ILE A 48 -20.56 -5.43 8.90
CA ILE A 48 -20.68 -4.15 8.18
C ILE A 48 -19.32 -3.71 7.62
N PHE A 49 -18.28 -3.73 8.46
CA PHE A 49 -16.94 -3.38 8.05
C PHE A 49 -16.45 -4.23 6.86
N HIS A 50 -16.53 -5.54 6.96
CA HIS A 50 -16.09 -6.44 5.91
C HIS A 50 -16.93 -6.33 4.63
N TYR A 51 -18.22 -6.09 4.74
CA TYR A 51 -19.11 -5.82 3.61
C TYR A 51 -18.66 -4.58 2.83
N TRP A 52 -18.43 -3.48 3.52
CA TRP A 52 -18.02 -2.22 2.88
C TRP A 52 -16.58 -2.24 2.37
N VAL A 53 -15.66 -2.94 3.04
CA VAL A 53 -14.28 -3.12 2.53
C VAL A 53 -14.33 -3.74 1.13
N LYS A 54 -15.15 -4.76 0.92
CA LYS A 54 -15.28 -5.42 -0.38
C LYS A 54 -15.82 -4.48 -1.45
N ILE A 55 -16.93 -3.78 -1.15
CA ILE A 55 -17.54 -2.83 -2.10
C ILE A 55 -16.57 -1.70 -2.47
N LEU A 56 -15.96 -1.09 -1.46
CA LEU A 56 -15.06 0.04 -1.68
C LEU A 56 -13.79 -0.38 -2.43
N GLN A 57 -13.26 -1.57 -2.21
CA GLN A 57 -12.12 -2.11 -2.95
C GLN A 57 -12.46 -2.32 -4.45
N ASP A 58 -13.68 -2.77 -4.75
CA ASP A 58 -14.12 -2.93 -6.13
C ASP A 58 -14.29 -1.57 -6.86
N LEU A 59 -14.71 -0.54 -6.12
CA LEU A 59 -14.91 0.80 -6.65
C LEU A 59 -13.64 1.65 -6.73
N LEU A 60 -12.70 1.43 -5.80
CA LEU A 60 -11.53 2.29 -5.57
C LEU A 60 -10.24 1.51 -5.82
N PRO A 61 -9.78 1.34 -7.07
CA PRO A 61 -8.52 0.66 -7.37
C PRO A 61 -7.34 1.34 -6.67
N ALA A 62 -6.51 0.52 -6.02
CA ALA A 62 -5.40 0.98 -5.19
C ALA A 62 -4.28 1.65 -6.00
N SER A 63 -4.13 1.30 -7.27
CA SER A 63 -3.05 1.78 -8.14
C SER A 63 -3.52 1.98 -9.57
N LEU A 64 -2.74 2.72 -10.35
CA LEU A 64 -2.99 2.92 -11.77
C LEU A 64 -3.03 1.59 -12.52
N MET A 65 -2.08 0.70 -12.25
CA MET A 65 -2.05 -0.64 -12.86
C MET A 65 -3.29 -1.47 -12.56
N GLU A 66 -3.84 -1.37 -11.34
CA GLU A 66 -5.08 -2.06 -10.99
C GLU A 66 -6.27 -1.47 -11.74
N GLN A 67 -6.35 -0.16 -11.85
CA GLN A 67 -7.41 0.54 -12.57
C GLN A 67 -7.43 0.15 -14.04
N ILE A 68 -6.27 0.06 -14.69
CA ILE A 68 -6.13 -0.25 -16.10
C ILE A 68 -6.44 -1.72 -16.41
N LYS A 69 -6.08 -2.64 -15.51
CA LYS A 69 -6.45 -4.07 -15.68
C LYS A 69 -7.96 -4.27 -15.84
N LYS A 70 -8.75 -3.36 -15.31
CA LYS A 70 -10.21 -3.35 -15.47
C LYS A 70 -10.64 -2.75 -16.85
N LYS A 71 -9.73 -2.06 -17.57
CA LYS A 71 -9.97 -1.40 -18.88
C LYS A 71 -8.87 -1.79 -19.88
N VAL A 72 -8.97 -2.97 -20.46
CA VAL A 72 -7.96 -3.67 -21.29
C VAL A 72 -7.35 -2.85 -22.46
N ARG A 73 -7.98 -1.75 -22.91
CA ARG A 73 -7.56 -1.01 -24.12
C ARG A 73 -6.57 0.13 -23.91
N GLU A 74 -6.25 0.49 -22.67
CA GLU A 74 -5.46 1.71 -22.37
C GLU A 74 -4.02 1.45 -21.91
N TRP A 75 -3.61 0.16 -21.78
CA TRP A 75 -2.32 -0.16 -21.18
C TRP A 75 -1.10 0.28 -22.01
N SER A 76 -1.10 0.02 -23.30
CA SER A 76 0.06 0.34 -24.16
C SER A 76 0.38 1.84 -24.19
N TRP A 77 -0.65 2.69 -24.25
CA TRP A 77 -0.49 4.14 -24.23
C TRP A 77 0.03 4.64 -22.87
N ILE A 78 -0.47 4.07 -21.77
CA ILE A 78 -0.01 4.45 -20.42
C ILE A 78 1.41 3.94 -20.17
N GLU A 79 1.75 2.76 -20.65
CA GLU A 79 3.11 2.22 -20.57
C GLU A 79 4.11 3.13 -21.32
N GLU A 80 3.73 3.65 -22.47
CA GLU A 80 4.52 4.63 -23.23
C GLU A 80 4.75 5.90 -22.40
N ILE A 81 3.70 6.52 -21.86
CA ILE A 81 3.81 7.71 -21.00
C ILE A 81 4.67 7.45 -19.75
N LEU A 82 4.49 6.31 -19.11
CA LEU A 82 5.27 5.96 -17.92
C LEU A 82 6.74 5.74 -18.25
N SER A 83 7.05 5.18 -19.45
CA SER A 83 8.43 4.92 -19.88
C SER A 83 9.26 6.20 -20.11
N GLU A 84 8.60 7.33 -20.35
CA GLU A 84 9.23 8.65 -20.46
C GLU A 84 9.59 9.28 -19.11
N GLN A 85 9.10 8.71 -18.00
CA GLN A 85 9.31 9.23 -16.66
C GLN A 85 10.14 8.27 -15.81
N GLU A 86 10.94 8.80 -14.89
CA GLU A 86 11.56 8.00 -13.84
C GLU A 86 10.53 7.72 -12.73
N LEU A 87 10.30 6.45 -12.41
CA LEU A 87 9.40 6.07 -11.31
C LEU A 87 10.18 5.93 -10.00
N ILE A 88 9.53 6.17 -8.87
CA ILE A 88 10.17 6.04 -7.56
C ILE A 88 9.61 4.81 -6.85
N VAL A 89 10.50 3.93 -6.39
CA VAL A 89 10.16 2.72 -5.65
C VAL A 89 10.67 2.77 -4.22
N ASP A 90 9.81 2.41 -3.27
CA ASP A 90 10.20 2.24 -1.87
C ASP A 90 9.32 1.19 -1.19
N SER A 91 9.81 0.67 -0.06
CA SER A 91 9.12 -0.36 0.70
C SER A 91 8.87 0.08 2.14
N SER A 92 7.77 -0.36 2.71
CA SER A 92 7.47 -0.13 4.12
C SER A 92 7.10 -1.43 4.82
N GLN A 93 7.39 -1.51 6.12
CA GLN A 93 7.01 -2.64 6.95
C GLN A 93 5.98 -2.22 7.99
N GLN A 94 5.00 -3.10 8.21
CA GLN A 94 3.99 -2.95 9.25
C GLN A 94 4.00 -4.16 10.17
N TYR A 95 3.94 -3.94 11.48
CA TYR A 95 3.82 -5.02 12.45
C TYR A 95 2.51 -5.80 12.27
N ARG A 96 2.58 -7.11 12.48
CA ARG A 96 1.43 -8.01 12.51
C ARG A 96 1.43 -8.84 13.78
N GLU A 97 0.31 -9.48 14.08
CA GLU A 97 0.24 -10.47 15.15
C GLU A 97 1.18 -11.64 14.86
N ARG A 98 1.76 -12.18 15.94
CA ARG A 98 2.65 -13.33 15.86
C ARG A 98 1.88 -14.53 15.33
N PRO A 99 2.29 -15.15 14.22
CA PRO A 99 1.65 -16.37 13.73
C PRO A 99 1.75 -17.51 14.75
N GLN A 100 0.74 -18.37 14.82
CA GLN A 100 0.77 -19.56 15.66
C GLN A 100 1.74 -20.61 15.14
N ASN A 101 1.80 -20.80 13.82
CA ASN A 101 2.66 -21.78 13.17
C ASN A 101 4.13 -21.34 13.14
N ARG A 102 5.06 -22.20 13.58
CA ARG A 102 6.51 -21.91 13.60
C ARG A 102 7.11 -21.56 12.24
N LYS A 103 6.66 -22.20 11.14
CA LYS A 103 7.13 -21.88 9.79
C LYS A 103 6.75 -20.47 9.41
N GLU A 104 5.51 -20.07 9.68
CA GLU A 104 5.02 -18.71 9.45
C GLU A 104 5.72 -17.68 10.37
N GLN A 105 6.00 -18.04 11.63
CA GLN A 105 6.79 -17.18 12.52
C GLN A 105 8.15 -16.86 11.89
N LYS A 106 8.90 -17.89 11.47
CA LYS A 106 10.21 -17.72 10.82
C LYS A 106 10.12 -16.90 9.53
N LYS A 107 9.07 -17.13 8.73
CA LYS A 107 8.83 -16.45 7.45
C LYS A 107 8.61 -14.95 7.60
N TYR A 108 7.87 -14.53 8.64
CA TYR A 108 7.49 -13.12 8.83
C TYR A 108 8.33 -12.36 9.87
N TYR A 109 9.27 -13.01 10.54
CA TYR A 109 10.09 -12.36 11.56
C TYR A 109 11.17 -11.47 10.93
N SER A 110 11.04 -10.16 11.10
CA SER A 110 12.04 -9.16 10.69
C SER A 110 13.03 -8.90 11.82
N GLY A 111 14.27 -9.33 11.65
CA GLY A 111 15.34 -9.04 12.61
C GLY A 111 15.60 -7.55 12.75
N TYR A 112 15.49 -6.77 11.66
CA TYR A 112 15.60 -5.32 11.67
C TYR A 112 14.54 -4.63 12.54
N LYS A 113 13.29 -5.14 12.50
CA LYS A 113 12.17 -4.61 13.30
C LYS A 113 12.02 -5.28 14.67
N GLY A 114 12.72 -6.37 14.94
CA GLY A 114 12.56 -7.15 16.17
C GLY A 114 11.16 -7.77 16.33
N GLY A 115 10.46 -8.09 15.23
CA GLY A 115 9.10 -8.61 15.28
C GLY A 115 8.57 -9.12 13.96
N HIS A 116 7.35 -9.66 13.99
CA HIS A 116 6.70 -10.18 12.79
C HIS A 116 6.07 -9.02 12.00
N THR A 117 6.39 -8.92 10.72
CA THR A 117 5.95 -7.80 9.88
C THR A 117 5.48 -8.26 8.51
N PHE A 118 4.54 -7.49 7.95
CA PHE A 118 4.28 -7.44 6.52
C PHE A 118 5.16 -6.39 5.85
N LYS A 119 5.52 -6.63 4.59
CA LYS A 119 6.19 -5.65 3.73
C LYS A 119 5.26 -5.26 2.59
N ASN A 120 5.19 -3.97 2.33
CA ASN A 120 4.47 -3.38 1.21
C ASN A 120 5.48 -2.58 0.37
N GLN A 121 5.38 -2.66 -0.96
CA GLN A 121 6.20 -1.90 -1.88
C GLN A 121 5.31 -0.99 -2.72
N LEU A 122 5.68 0.26 -2.84
CA LEU A 122 4.98 1.28 -3.60
C LEU A 122 5.87 1.73 -4.76
N ILE A 123 5.25 1.93 -5.91
CA ILE A 123 5.87 2.54 -7.08
C ILE A 123 5.01 3.72 -7.47
N ILE A 124 5.59 4.92 -7.48
CA ILE A 124 4.89 6.17 -7.76
C ILE A 124 5.53 6.91 -8.94
N THR A 125 4.80 7.85 -9.53
CA THR A 125 5.35 8.80 -10.49
C THR A 125 6.37 9.74 -9.84
N GLU A 126 7.28 10.30 -10.64
CA GLU A 126 8.32 11.21 -10.16
C GLU A 126 7.75 12.42 -9.41
N ASP A 127 6.61 12.96 -9.82
CA ASP A 127 5.94 14.08 -9.15
C ASP A 127 5.25 13.69 -7.83
N GLY A 128 5.17 12.39 -7.53
CA GLY A 128 4.56 11.83 -6.31
C GLY A 128 3.03 11.90 -6.28
N ARG A 129 2.39 12.22 -7.40
CA ARG A 129 0.93 12.39 -7.47
C ARG A 129 0.19 11.08 -7.73
N GLU A 130 0.79 10.12 -8.46
CA GLU A 130 0.12 8.88 -8.81
C GLU A 130 0.82 7.66 -8.21
N LEU A 131 0.04 6.75 -7.64
CA LEU A 131 0.47 5.41 -7.24
C LEU A 131 0.34 4.48 -8.45
N VAL A 132 1.46 4.21 -9.12
CA VAL A 132 1.50 3.39 -10.33
C VAL A 132 1.27 1.92 -10.02
N ALA A 133 1.98 1.39 -9.01
CA ALA A 133 1.83 0.00 -8.58
C ALA A 133 1.95 -0.14 -7.07
N LEU A 134 1.21 -1.10 -6.54
CA LEU A 134 1.20 -1.45 -5.12
C LEU A 134 1.36 -2.97 -4.97
N VAL A 135 2.27 -3.37 -4.11
CA VAL A 135 2.45 -4.76 -3.70
C VAL A 135 2.30 -4.85 -2.20
N VAL A 136 1.45 -5.75 -1.72
CA VAL A 136 1.01 -5.79 -0.32
C VAL A 136 1.22 -7.17 0.30
N GLY A 137 1.56 -7.18 1.59
CA GLY A 137 1.45 -8.38 2.42
C GLY A 137 2.59 -9.39 2.30
N TYR A 138 3.69 -9.02 1.67
CA TYR A 138 4.86 -9.89 1.62
C TYR A 138 5.52 -10.05 3.01
N PRO A 139 6.28 -11.14 3.22
CA PRO A 139 7.05 -11.31 4.46
C PRO A 139 8.02 -10.15 4.69
N GLY A 140 8.00 -9.58 5.90
CA GLY A 140 8.82 -8.43 6.24
C GLY A 140 10.34 -8.58 6.02
N PRO A 141 10.95 -9.76 6.27
CA PRO A 141 12.39 -9.97 6.04
C PRO A 141 12.81 -10.09 4.58
N ILE A 142 11.87 -10.17 3.62
CA ILE A 142 12.25 -10.22 2.20
C ILE A 142 13.06 -8.98 1.81
N ASN A 143 14.13 -9.15 1.05
CA ASN A 143 14.92 -8.05 0.52
C ASN A 143 14.08 -7.19 -0.47
N ASP A 144 14.24 -5.87 -0.44
CA ASP A 144 13.49 -4.94 -1.29
C ASP A 144 13.77 -5.18 -2.77
N LEU A 145 15.02 -5.45 -3.12
CA LEU A 145 15.43 -5.83 -4.47
C LEU A 145 14.74 -7.13 -4.93
N LYS A 146 14.74 -8.16 -4.08
CA LYS A 146 14.08 -9.44 -4.41
C LYS A 146 12.56 -9.29 -4.59
N LEU A 147 11.95 -8.40 -3.82
CA LEU A 147 10.54 -8.07 -3.99
C LEU A 147 10.31 -7.34 -5.32
N TRP A 148 11.20 -6.39 -5.66
CA TRP A 148 11.19 -5.67 -6.92
C TRP A 148 11.33 -6.63 -8.13
N GLU A 149 12.30 -7.53 -8.13
CA GLU A 149 12.52 -8.51 -9.20
C GLU A 149 11.22 -9.27 -9.54
N SER A 150 10.40 -9.59 -8.53
CA SER A 150 9.11 -10.24 -8.74
C SER A 150 8.06 -9.38 -9.46
N GLN A 151 8.28 -8.07 -9.54
CA GLN A 151 7.38 -7.08 -10.15
C GLN A 151 7.91 -6.51 -11.48
N ARG A 152 9.22 -6.64 -11.72
CA ARG A 152 9.92 -6.04 -12.87
C ARG A 152 9.26 -6.35 -14.22
N HIS A 153 8.77 -7.57 -14.39
CA HIS A 153 8.10 -8.01 -15.62
C HIS A 153 6.81 -7.26 -15.98
N LYS A 154 6.28 -6.45 -15.06
CA LYS A 154 5.07 -5.63 -15.27
C LYS A 154 5.37 -4.29 -15.94
N PHE A 155 6.63 -3.96 -16.13
CA PHE A 155 7.07 -2.68 -16.68
C PHE A 155 7.90 -2.89 -17.94
N SER A 156 7.93 -1.88 -18.81
CA SER A 156 8.78 -1.86 -19.99
C SER A 156 10.24 -2.12 -19.62
N PRO A 157 11.02 -2.85 -20.44
CA PRO A 157 12.47 -2.98 -20.25
C PRO A 157 13.22 -1.66 -20.19
N SER A 158 12.72 -0.61 -20.86
CA SER A 158 13.28 0.75 -20.87
C SER A 158 12.90 1.60 -19.67
N GLN A 159 11.96 1.15 -18.82
CA GLN A 159 11.51 1.93 -17.69
C GLN A 159 12.60 2.12 -16.64
N ASN A 160 12.90 3.38 -16.32
CA ASN A 160 13.86 3.77 -15.29
C ASN A 160 13.15 3.97 -13.93
N PHE A 161 13.89 3.64 -12.88
CA PHE A 161 13.40 3.76 -11.51
C PHE A 161 14.44 4.43 -10.62
N GLN A 162 13.98 5.06 -9.56
CA GLN A 162 14.80 5.51 -8.45
C GLN A 162 14.38 4.76 -7.16
N GLY A 163 15.36 4.25 -6.43
CA GLY A 163 15.15 3.55 -5.16
C GLY A 163 16.15 3.97 -4.08
N ASP A 164 15.97 3.42 -2.88
CA ASP A 164 16.93 3.59 -1.80
C ASP A 164 18.13 2.65 -1.90
N ALA A 165 18.99 2.64 -0.87
CA ALA A 165 20.19 1.77 -0.84
C ALA A 165 19.85 0.26 -0.82
N GLY A 166 18.62 -0.12 -0.54
CA GLY A 166 18.14 -1.50 -0.59
C GLY A 166 18.06 -2.07 -2.01
N TYR A 167 18.06 -1.19 -3.03
CA TYR A 167 17.99 -1.55 -4.45
C TYR A 167 19.34 -1.50 -5.17
N ILE A 168 20.47 -1.32 -4.46
CA ILE A 168 21.81 -1.32 -5.05
C ILE A 168 22.10 -2.69 -5.68
N GLY A 169 22.48 -2.69 -6.94
CA GLY A 169 22.77 -3.89 -7.74
C GLY A 169 21.77 -4.11 -8.88
N GLU A 170 20.66 -3.39 -8.91
CA GLU A 170 19.69 -3.43 -10.01
C GLU A 170 20.03 -2.33 -11.04
N VAL A 171 20.21 -2.72 -12.31
CA VAL A 171 20.65 -1.83 -13.39
C VAL A 171 19.59 -0.76 -13.71
N THR A 172 18.31 -1.11 -13.62
CA THR A 172 17.19 -0.23 -13.94
C THR A 172 16.80 0.71 -12.80
N ILE A 173 17.41 0.56 -11.61
CA ILE A 173 17.14 1.39 -10.44
C ILE A 173 18.32 2.28 -10.11
N SER A 174 18.14 3.58 -10.24
CA SER A 174 19.09 4.60 -9.78
C SER A 174 19.11 4.65 -8.26
N ALA A 175 19.98 3.87 -7.62
CA ALA A 175 20.21 3.89 -6.18
C ALA A 175 21.30 4.89 -5.77
N PRO A 176 21.36 5.33 -4.49
CA PRO A 176 22.41 6.24 -4.03
C PRO A 176 23.79 5.57 -4.02
N HIS A 177 24.82 6.37 -4.27
CA HIS A 177 26.21 5.91 -4.16
C HIS A 177 26.53 5.45 -2.76
N LYS A 178 27.03 4.23 -2.63
CA LYS A 178 27.44 3.65 -1.36
C LYS A 178 28.81 4.19 -0.94
N LYS A 179 28.94 4.60 0.31
CA LYS A 179 30.25 4.98 0.87
C LYS A 179 31.22 3.79 0.77
N PRO A 180 32.40 3.94 0.17
CA PRO A 180 33.42 2.90 0.15
C PRO A 180 33.84 2.51 1.57
N LYS A 181 34.24 1.24 1.77
CA LYS A 181 34.71 0.73 3.09
C LYS A 181 35.92 1.54 3.60
N LYS A 182 36.85 1.94 2.70
CA LYS A 182 38.00 2.78 3.00
C LYS A 182 37.91 4.02 2.11
N GLY A 183 37.36 5.13 2.62
CA GLY A 183 37.26 6.37 1.85
C GLY A 183 36.03 7.19 2.16
N LYS A 184 35.86 8.26 1.39
CA LYS A 184 34.71 9.18 1.44
C LYS A 184 34.10 9.29 0.05
N LEU A 185 32.82 9.59 -0.01
CA LEU A 185 32.17 9.97 -1.26
C LEU A 185 32.78 11.25 -1.80
N THR A 186 32.91 11.35 -3.13
CA THR A 186 33.32 12.59 -3.79
C THR A 186 32.26 13.68 -3.58
N PRO A 187 32.62 14.98 -3.78
CA PRO A 187 31.64 16.06 -3.70
C PRO A 187 30.46 15.85 -4.66
N THR A 188 30.76 15.42 -5.91
CA THR A 188 29.76 15.10 -6.93
C THR A 188 28.80 13.98 -6.47
N GLN A 189 29.34 12.86 -5.99
CA GLN A 189 28.52 11.75 -5.47
C GLN A 189 27.64 12.16 -4.28
N LYS A 190 28.11 13.08 -3.44
CA LYS A 190 27.31 13.60 -2.33
C LYS A 190 26.14 14.44 -2.83
N GLU A 191 26.36 15.28 -3.85
CA GLU A 191 25.30 16.10 -4.42
C GLU A 191 24.27 15.24 -5.16
N GLU A 192 24.70 14.26 -5.97
CA GLU A 192 23.81 13.30 -6.60
C GLU A 192 22.97 12.53 -5.58
N ASN A 193 23.57 12.10 -4.46
CA ASN A 193 22.83 11.44 -3.38
C ASN A 193 21.83 12.37 -2.72
N ARG A 194 22.11 13.66 -2.61
CA ARG A 194 21.22 14.68 -2.08
C ARG A 194 20.01 14.90 -2.99
N GLU A 195 20.24 14.98 -4.29
CA GLU A 195 19.15 15.09 -5.28
C GLU A 195 18.24 13.86 -5.27
N LYS A 196 18.83 12.67 -5.29
CA LYS A 196 18.08 11.41 -5.17
C LYS A 196 17.24 11.36 -3.87
N ALA A 197 17.81 11.80 -2.75
CA ALA A 197 17.09 11.87 -1.50
C ALA A 197 15.88 12.84 -1.56
N ARG A 198 16.06 14.03 -2.20
CA ARG A 198 14.95 14.99 -2.38
C ARG A 198 13.79 14.42 -3.19
N ARG A 199 14.08 13.71 -4.28
CA ARG A 199 13.03 13.06 -5.09
C ARG A 199 12.33 11.97 -4.31
N ARG A 200 13.08 11.15 -3.56
CA ARG A 200 12.52 10.04 -2.77
C ARG A 200 11.57 10.48 -1.64
N ILE A 201 11.68 11.70 -1.14
CA ILE A 201 10.73 12.26 -0.17
C ILE A 201 9.27 12.09 -0.63
N ARG A 202 9.01 12.07 -1.94
CA ARG A 202 7.66 11.92 -2.50
C ARG A 202 7.05 10.56 -2.21
N VAL A 203 7.81 9.47 -2.37
CA VAL A 203 7.30 8.13 -2.02
C VAL A 203 7.13 7.97 -0.50
N GLU A 204 8.02 8.59 0.29
CA GLU A 204 7.88 8.63 1.75
C GLU A 204 6.61 9.37 2.17
N HIS A 205 6.24 10.45 1.45
CA HIS A 205 4.95 11.14 1.64
C HIS A 205 3.76 10.23 1.30
N MET A 206 3.80 9.48 0.20
CA MET A 206 2.75 8.54 -0.15
C MET A 206 2.59 7.45 0.92
N ILE A 207 3.70 6.90 1.41
CA ILE A 207 3.70 5.93 2.52
C ILE A 207 3.11 6.57 3.78
N ARG A 208 3.48 7.82 4.08
CA ARG A 208 2.94 8.58 5.22
C ARG A 208 1.43 8.80 5.12
N LEU A 209 0.90 9.11 3.93
CA LEU A 209 -0.54 9.21 3.70
C LEU A 209 -1.26 7.89 4.05
N GLY A 210 -0.69 6.74 3.65
CA GLY A 210 -1.20 5.45 4.08
C GLY A 210 -1.21 5.28 5.60
N LYS A 211 -0.15 5.74 6.28
CA LYS A 211 0.01 5.63 7.74
C LYS A 211 -0.85 6.59 8.57
N ILE A 212 -1.52 7.57 7.97
CA ILE A 212 -2.55 8.35 8.64
C ILE A 212 -3.71 7.45 9.10
N PHE A 213 -4.00 6.41 8.33
CA PHE A 213 -4.93 5.37 8.73
C PHE A 213 -4.27 4.45 9.76
N ARG A 214 -4.75 4.48 11.00
CA ARG A 214 -4.14 3.73 12.10
C ARG A 214 -4.13 2.21 11.85
N VAL A 215 -5.10 1.69 11.10
CA VAL A 215 -5.09 0.28 10.67
C VAL A 215 -3.86 -0.09 9.84
N ALA A 216 -3.23 0.86 9.13
CA ALA A 216 -2.02 0.67 8.32
C ALA A 216 -0.72 1.08 9.05
N SER A 217 -0.79 1.76 10.19
CA SER A 217 0.37 2.22 10.96
C SER A 217 0.60 1.42 12.24
N GLU A 218 -0.45 0.98 12.91
CA GLU A 218 -0.36 0.15 14.11
C GLU A 218 -0.11 -1.32 13.77
N ARG A 219 0.05 -2.16 14.80
CA ARG A 219 0.07 -3.61 14.63
C ARG A 219 -1.23 -4.08 14.02
N PHE A 220 -1.16 -4.80 12.91
CA PHE A 220 -2.33 -5.35 12.24
C PHE A 220 -2.96 -6.46 13.08
N ARG A 221 -4.16 -6.24 13.62
CA ARG A 221 -4.86 -7.12 14.57
C ARG A 221 -5.88 -8.05 13.92
N LEU A 222 -6.32 -7.74 12.68
CA LEU A 222 -7.27 -8.57 11.96
C LEU A 222 -6.59 -9.83 11.39
N ASN A 223 -7.41 -10.78 10.94
CA ASN A 223 -6.89 -11.95 10.25
C ASN A 223 -6.05 -11.54 9.03
N SER A 224 -4.88 -12.16 8.89
CA SER A 224 -3.90 -11.83 7.84
C SER A 224 -4.46 -11.92 6.41
N ARG A 225 -5.50 -12.75 6.18
CA ARG A 225 -6.18 -12.87 4.89
C ARG A 225 -6.83 -11.55 4.41
N HIS A 226 -7.15 -10.64 5.33
CA HIS A 226 -7.77 -9.35 5.03
C HIS A 226 -6.76 -8.23 4.84
N TYR A 227 -5.46 -8.50 5.06
CA TYR A 227 -4.42 -7.48 5.04
C TYR A 227 -4.33 -6.77 3.68
N GLU A 228 -4.23 -7.54 2.61
CA GLU A 228 -4.12 -7.02 1.24
C GLU A 228 -5.33 -6.15 0.88
N SER A 229 -6.55 -6.65 1.12
CA SER A 229 -7.78 -5.93 0.82
C SER A 229 -7.87 -4.59 1.55
N ILE A 230 -7.48 -4.56 2.83
CA ILE A 230 -7.57 -3.36 3.65
C ILE A 230 -6.51 -2.33 3.24
N ILE A 231 -5.28 -2.76 3.02
CA ILE A 231 -4.20 -1.83 2.60
C ILE A 231 -4.47 -1.30 1.19
N SER A 232 -4.93 -2.15 0.27
CA SER A 232 -5.33 -1.73 -1.07
C SER A 232 -6.47 -0.70 -1.02
N LEU A 233 -7.49 -0.94 -0.19
CA LEU A 233 -8.58 0.03 0.00
C LEU A 233 -8.07 1.38 0.51
N ILE A 234 -7.14 1.40 1.46
CA ILE A 234 -6.57 2.65 1.97
C ILE A 234 -5.92 3.46 0.84
N PHE A 235 -5.13 2.82 -0.01
CA PHE A 235 -4.51 3.50 -1.14
C PHE A 235 -5.53 3.90 -2.21
N GLY A 236 -6.59 3.14 -2.41
CA GLY A 236 -7.75 3.54 -3.23
C GLY A 236 -8.43 4.81 -2.70
N LEU A 237 -8.66 4.90 -1.39
CA LEU A 237 -9.19 6.11 -0.75
C LEU A 237 -8.25 7.31 -0.87
N ILE A 238 -6.93 7.09 -0.78
CA ILE A 238 -5.94 8.15 -0.96
C ILE A 238 -5.99 8.66 -2.40
N ARG A 239 -5.99 7.78 -3.40
CA ARG A 239 -6.08 8.14 -4.82
C ARG A 239 -7.37 8.91 -5.12
N TYR A 240 -8.50 8.48 -4.55
CA TYR A 240 -9.76 9.21 -4.65
C TYR A 240 -9.64 10.63 -4.07
N ARG A 241 -9.07 10.77 -2.88
CA ARG A 241 -8.89 12.06 -2.20
C ARG A 241 -8.00 13.04 -2.98
N ILE A 242 -6.94 12.55 -3.64
CA ILE A 242 -6.02 13.39 -4.42
C ILE A 242 -6.50 13.66 -5.84
N GLY A 243 -7.68 13.15 -6.23
CA GLY A 243 -8.31 13.41 -7.52
C GLY A 243 -7.82 12.52 -8.67
N ASN A 244 -7.09 11.45 -8.39
CA ASN A 244 -6.54 10.54 -9.41
C ASN A 244 -7.52 9.41 -9.81
N LEU A 245 -8.69 9.33 -9.18
CA LEU A 245 -9.73 8.38 -9.54
C LEU A 245 -10.85 9.08 -10.29
N ILE A 246 -11.02 8.72 -11.54
CA ILE A 246 -12.22 9.03 -12.31
C ILE A 246 -13.23 7.92 -12.04
N LEU A 247 -14.22 8.20 -11.20
CA LEU A 247 -15.37 7.33 -11.01
C LEU A 247 -16.26 7.49 -12.24
N THR A 248 -16.24 6.52 -13.13
CA THR A 248 -17.15 6.43 -14.29
C THR A 248 -18.33 5.54 -13.96
#